data_ec1a63698c32001aecf68a131fe64164
#
_entry.id   ec1a63698c32001aecf68a131fe64164
#
_cell.length_a   1.000
_cell.length_b   1.000
_cell.length_c   1.000
_cell.angle_alpha   90.00
_cell.angle_beta   90.00
_cell.angle_gamma   90.00
#
_symmetry.space_group_name_H-M   'P 1'
#
loop_
_entity.id
_entity.type
_entity.pdbx_description
1 polymer ?
#
loop_
_entity_poly.entity_id
_entity_poly.type
_entity_poly.pdbx_seq_one_letter_code
_entity_poly.pdbx_strand_id
1 'polypeptide(L)' 'MRKFLYLISPNKIKPSFYLDLEEVLSSNKVMFFQLRLKDYSASKILNIGKKIRKITKKYKVKFLINDSFK' A
#
# COMPACT_ATOMS: atom_id res chain seq x y z
N MET A 1 -9.74 4.90 23.12
CA MET A 1 -10.28 3.96 22.14
C MET A 1 -9.34 3.88 20.95
N ARG A 2 -9.04 2.69 20.54
CA ARG A 2 -8.17 2.47 19.39
C ARG A 2 -8.96 2.19 18.16
N LYS A 3 -8.60 2.85 17.11
CA LYS A 3 -9.18 2.58 15.80
C LYS A 3 -8.08 2.05 14.91
N PHE A 4 -8.35 0.90 14.30
CA PHE A 4 -7.46 0.35 13.32
C PHE A 4 -7.99 0.71 11.96
N LEU A 5 -7.21 1.44 11.22
CA LEU A 5 -7.56 1.75 9.86
C LEU A 5 -6.89 0.75 8.93
N TYR A 6 -7.69 0.17 8.11
CA TYR A 6 -7.26 -0.81 7.14
C TYR A 6 -7.37 -0.14 5.78
N LEU A 7 -6.23 0.13 5.17
CA LEU A 7 -6.21 0.84 3.91
C LEU A 7 -5.94 -0.14 2.77
N ILE A 8 -6.78 -0.07 1.73
CA ILE A 8 -6.64 -0.92 0.56
C ILE A 8 -6.33 -0.03 -0.63
N SER A 9 -5.36 -0.44 -1.43
CA SER A 9 -4.97 0.33 -2.60
C SER A 9 -6.06 0.32 -3.66
N PRO A 10 -6.09 1.34 -4.52
CA PRO A 10 -6.95 1.28 -5.70
C PRO A 10 -6.43 0.24 -6.68
N ASN A 11 -7.25 -0.08 -7.67
CA ASN A 11 -6.87 -1.06 -8.67
C ASN A 11 -5.68 -0.62 -9.51
N LYS A 12 -5.54 0.67 -9.69
CA LYS A 12 -4.44 1.23 -10.47
C LYS A 12 -3.66 2.21 -9.63
N ILE A 13 -2.34 2.18 -9.76
CA ILE A 13 -1.46 3.05 -9.01
C ILE A 13 -0.96 4.15 -9.91
N LYS A 14 -1.34 5.38 -9.59
CA LYS A 14 -0.85 6.56 -10.29
C LYS A 14 0.42 7.07 -9.61
N PRO A 15 1.26 7.80 -10.34
CA PRO A 15 2.47 8.35 -9.70
C PRO A 15 2.18 9.18 -8.46
N SER A 16 1.08 9.91 -8.44
CA SER A 16 0.72 10.71 -7.28
C SER A 16 0.30 9.87 -6.08
N PHE A 17 0.02 8.59 -6.30
CA PHE A 17 -0.42 7.73 -5.22
C PHE A 17 0.58 7.67 -4.08
N TYR A 18 1.87 7.67 -4.41
CA TYR A 18 2.90 7.52 -3.38
C TYR A 18 2.92 8.72 -2.44
N LEU A 19 2.72 9.91 -2.97
CA LEU A 19 2.65 11.10 -2.12
C LEU A 19 1.40 11.07 -1.24
N ASP A 20 0.29 10.67 -1.83
CA ASP A 20 -0.96 10.57 -1.07
C ASP A 20 -0.83 9.53 0.03
N LEU A 21 -0.21 8.40 -0.29
CA LEU A 21 -0.02 7.34 0.69
C LEU A 21 0.83 7.83 1.86
N GLU A 22 1.92 8.54 1.54
CA GLU A 22 2.80 9.04 2.58
C GLU A 22 2.07 10.01 3.49
N GLU A 23 1.24 10.85 2.92
CA GLU A 23 0.47 11.80 3.70
C GLU A 23 -0.52 11.08 4.64
N VAL A 24 -1.19 10.08 4.12
CA VAL A 24 -2.15 9.32 4.91
C VAL A 24 -1.45 8.56 6.03
N LEU A 25 -0.33 7.91 5.72
CA LEU A 25 0.39 7.13 6.72
C LEU A 25 1.04 8.00 7.78
N SER A 26 1.39 9.22 7.45
CA SER A 26 2.01 10.12 8.41
C SER A 26 1.05 10.50 9.54
N SER A 27 -0.23 10.26 9.37
CA SER A 27 -1.21 10.55 10.41
C SER A 27 -1.13 9.57 11.58
N ASN A 28 -0.42 8.48 11.43
CA ASN A 28 -0.27 7.41 12.44
C ASN A 28 -1.59 6.72 12.78
N LYS A 29 -2.58 6.82 11.91
CA LYS A 29 -3.87 6.19 12.16
C LYS A 29 -4.04 4.90 11.37
N VAL A 30 -3.20 4.67 10.37
CA VAL A 30 -3.29 3.48 9.54
C VAL A 30 -2.37 2.42 10.10
N MET A 31 -2.91 1.23 10.35
CA MET A 31 -2.15 0.11 10.90
C MET A 31 -1.79 -0.90 9.84
N PHE A 32 -2.62 -1.05 8.84
CA PHE A 32 -2.42 -2.04 7.78
C PHE A 32 -2.63 -1.40 6.43
N PHE A 33 -1.83 -1.80 5.47
CA PHE A 33 -2.03 -1.40 4.08
C PHE A 33 -1.98 -2.65 3.21
N GLN A 34 -2.99 -2.82 2.39
CA GLN A 34 -3.07 -3.95 1.49
C GLN A 34 -2.99 -3.46 0.05
N LEU A 35 -2.01 -3.98 -0.67
CA LEU A 35 -1.86 -3.69 -2.09
C LEU A 35 -2.68 -4.69 -2.88
N ARG A 36 -3.65 -4.20 -3.61
CA ARG A 36 -4.53 -5.05 -4.40
C ARG A 36 -4.58 -4.51 -5.82
N LEU A 37 -3.91 -5.20 -6.71
CA LEU A 37 -3.81 -4.77 -8.10
C LEU A 37 -4.41 -5.81 -9.00
N LYS A 38 -5.08 -5.33 -10.04
CA LYS A 38 -5.64 -6.17 -11.08
C LYS A 38 -4.93 -5.88 -12.39
N ASP A 39 -4.73 -6.92 -13.17
CA ASP A 39 -4.21 -6.78 -14.53
C ASP A 39 -2.81 -6.18 -14.59
N TYR A 40 -2.05 -6.38 -13.53
CA TYR A 40 -0.65 -6.00 -13.51
C TYR A 40 0.21 -7.24 -13.63
N SER A 41 1.34 -7.11 -14.33
CA SER A 41 2.30 -8.19 -14.40
C SER A 41 2.97 -8.37 -13.04
N ALA A 42 3.53 -9.57 -12.82
CA ALA A 42 4.21 -9.83 -11.56
C ALA A 42 5.37 -8.86 -11.33
N SER A 43 6.12 -8.52 -12.39
CA SER A 43 7.24 -7.62 -12.20
C SER A 43 6.79 -6.20 -11.86
N LYS A 44 5.66 -5.76 -12.41
CA LYS A 44 5.13 -4.46 -12.04
C LYS A 44 4.65 -4.44 -10.60
N ILE A 45 4.00 -5.51 -10.17
CA ILE A 45 3.55 -5.61 -8.78
C ILE A 45 4.75 -5.56 -7.85
N LEU A 46 5.84 -6.24 -8.19
CA LEU A 46 7.05 -6.20 -7.38
C LEU A 46 7.64 -4.81 -7.29
N ASN A 47 7.70 -4.10 -8.43
CA ASN A 47 8.25 -2.75 -8.43
C ASN A 47 7.40 -1.79 -7.60
N ILE A 48 6.10 -1.86 -7.78
CA ILE A 48 5.18 -1.02 -7.00
C ILE A 48 5.28 -1.40 -5.53
N GLY A 49 5.32 -2.69 -5.24
CA GLY A 49 5.42 -3.16 -3.88
C GLY A 49 6.68 -2.69 -3.17
N LYS A 50 7.80 -2.65 -3.88
CA LYS A 50 9.04 -2.17 -3.30
C LYS A 50 8.94 -0.71 -2.88
N LYS A 51 8.33 0.11 -3.73
CA LYS A 51 8.17 1.52 -3.42
C LYS A 51 7.23 1.72 -2.24
N ILE A 52 6.13 0.98 -2.23
CA ILE A 52 5.17 1.09 -1.14
C ILE A 52 5.78 0.59 0.15
N ARG A 53 6.55 -0.49 0.09
CA ARG A 53 7.17 -1.06 1.28
C ARG A 53 8.11 -0.08 1.96
N LYS A 54 8.83 0.71 1.18
CA LYS A 54 9.70 1.73 1.77
C LYS A 54 8.89 2.73 2.58
N ILE A 55 7.73 3.10 2.06
CA ILE A 55 6.87 4.06 2.74
C ILE A 55 6.23 3.43 3.98
N THR A 56 5.69 2.24 3.84
CA THR A 56 5.04 1.59 4.98
C THR A 56 6.03 1.28 6.10
N LYS A 57 7.24 0.91 5.74
CA LYS A 57 8.28 0.65 6.74
C LYS A 57 8.64 1.92 7.49
N LYS A 58 8.68 3.03 6.78
CA LYS A 58 9.00 4.31 7.40
C LYS A 58 8.01 4.68 8.49
N TYR A 59 6.75 4.35 8.27
CA TYR A 59 5.69 4.68 9.22
C TYR A 59 5.24 3.50 10.06
N LYS A 60 5.96 2.39 9.98
CA LYS A 60 5.70 1.18 10.77
C LYS A 60 4.30 0.65 10.55
N VAL A 61 3.88 0.65 9.30
CA VAL A 61 2.59 0.12 8.88
C VAL A 61 2.82 -1.27 8.31
N LYS A 62 1.94 -2.22 8.67
CA LYS A 62 2.04 -3.56 8.11
C LYS A 62 1.58 -3.54 6.67
N PHE A 63 2.38 -4.16 5.82
CA PHE A 63 2.14 -4.16 4.39
C PHE A 63 1.85 -5.58 3.92
N LEU A 64 0.73 -5.71 3.24
CA LEU A 64 0.30 -6.99 2.69
C LEU A 64 0.09 -6.84 1.19
N ILE A 65 0.50 -7.84 0.44
CA ILE A 65 0.22 -7.88 -0.99
C ILE A 65 -0.83 -8.95 -1.20
N ASN A 66 -1.97 -8.51 -1.68
CA ASN A 66 -3.03 -9.44 -2.04
C ASN A 66 -2.99 -9.63 -3.53
N ASP A 67 -2.36 -10.69 -3.97
CA ASP A 67 -2.38 -11.03 -5.38
C ASP A 67 -3.35 -12.17 -5.55
N SER A 68 -4.32 -11.93 -6.36
CA SER A 68 -5.30 -12.96 -6.66
C SER A 68 -4.87 -13.70 -7.91
N PHE A 69 -3.68 -14.23 -7.85
CA PHE A 69 -3.23 -15.08 -8.92
C PHE A 69 -3.98 -16.37 -8.90
N LYS A 70 -4.43 -16.72 -10.01
CA LYS A 70 -5.02 -18.02 -10.18
C LYS A 70 -4.44 -18.68 -11.36
#